data_75de08da12470a3b1668fc499ea97b2c
#
_entry.id   75de08da12470a3b1668fc499ea97b2c
#
_cell.length_a   1.000
_cell.length_b   1.000
_cell.length_c   1.000
_cell.angle_alpha   90.00
_cell.angle_beta   90.00
_cell.angle_gamma   90.00
#
_symmetry.space_group_name_H-M   'P 1'
#
loop_
_entity.id
_entity.type
_entity.pdbx_description
1 polymer ?
#
loop_
_entity_poly.entity_id
_entity_poly.type
_entity_poly.pdbx_seq_one_letter_code
_entity_poly.pdbx_strand_id
1 'polypeptide(L)'
;ECGLISTSNDSSGHGNQKLCSLIQDRILVEIEKPIDLSNVYNTSIKVGQFSSHNVCPTCGMATSSFVIGELDDVRYFDHPDRFNADIMWFTKGYVEYVIPNLIPRNQKITQLSLSAEISSEAPGIDNNWPSDISFYINDTLVGTWTSPGDYGDVRGMFTPEWWPQNWNQ
;
A
#
# COMPACT_ATOMS: atom_id res chain seq x y z
N GLU A 1 12.90 22.82 -5.48
CA GLU A 1 12.07 23.44 -6.54
C GLU A 1 10.79 22.61 -6.66
N CYS A 2 9.62 23.22 -6.49
CA CYS A 2 8.34 22.51 -6.42
C CYS A 2 7.72 22.18 -7.80
N GLY A 3 8.46 22.32 -8.90
CA GLY A 3 8.04 21.89 -10.23
C GLY A 3 6.76 22.55 -10.79
N LEU A 4 6.34 23.69 -10.26
CA LEU A 4 5.13 24.39 -10.69
C LEU A 4 5.37 25.30 -11.90
N ILE A 5 6.59 25.81 -12.04
CA ILE A 5 6.97 26.79 -13.06
C ILE A 5 8.26 26.35 -13.73
N SER A 6 8.30 26.38 -15.05
CA SER A 6 9.54 26.31 -15.84
C SER A 6 9.99 27.71 -16.22
N THR A 7 11.30 27.90 -16.29
CA THR A 7 11.90 29.15 -16.76
C THR A 7 12.78 28.87 -17.98
N SER A 8 12.63 29.64 -19.04
CA SER A 8 13.50 29.62 -20.20
C SER A 8 14.08 31.03 -20.45
N ASN A 9 15.31 31.06 -20.99
CA ASN A 9 15.88 32.34 -21.40
C ASN A 9 15.34 32.73 -22.77
N ASP A 10 14.88 33.98 -22.91
CA ASP A 10 14.54 34.51 -24.21
C ASP A 10 15.85 34.89 -24.95
N SER A 11 16.14 34.16 -26.04
CA SER A 11 17.33 34.39 -26.86
C SER A 11 17.14 35.49 -27.92
N SER A 12 15.97 36.15 -27.97
CA SER A 12 15.63 37.13 -29.00
C SER A 12 15.73 38.60 -28.52
N GLY A 13 16.00 38.86 -27.23
CA GLY A 13 15.99 40.18 -26.62
C GLY A 13 17.35 40.60 -26.06
N HIS A 14 17.64 41.89 -26.10
CA HIS A 14 18.75 42.49 -25.38
C HIS A 14 18.41 42.60 -23.88
N GLY A 15 18.88 41.61 -23.07
CA GLY A 15 18.73 41.58 -21.62
C GLY A 15 18.57 40.19 -21.02
N ASN A 16 18.67 40.07 -19.70
CA ASN A 16 18.46 38.81 -18.94
C ASN A 16 16.96 38.53 -18.69
N GLN A 17 16.14 38.57 -19.71
CA GLN A 17 14.71 38.32 -19.59
C GLN A 17 14.45 36.81 -19.52
N LYS A 18 13.74 36.37 -18.47
CA LYS A 18 13.33 34.98 -18.31
C LYS A 18 11.83 34.85 -18.58
N LEU A 19 11.49 33.96 -19.47
CA LEU A 19 10.11 33.55 -19.69
C LEU A 19 9.74 32.48 -18.65
N CYS A 20 8.64 32.69 -17.94
CA CYS A 20 8.09 31.74 -16.98
C CYS A 20 6.84 31.09 -17.57
N SER A 21 6.78 29.78 -17.56
CA SER A 21 5.63 28.99 -18.01
C SER A 21 5.15 28.09 -16.90
N LEU A 22 3.84 27.95 -16.74
CA LEU A 22 3.26 26.95 -15.84
C LEU A 22 3.49 25.58 -16.42
N ILE A 23 3.94 24.65 -15.58
CA ILE A 23 4.11 23.24 -15.93
C ILE A 23 2.83 22.44 -15.62
N GLN A 24 2.08 22.90 -14.62
CA GLN A 24 0.86 22.25 -14.14
C GLN A 24 -0.37 23.02 -14.57
N ASP A 25 -1.32 22.34 -15.18
CA ASP A 25 -2.59 22.92 -15.62
C ASP A 25 -3.57 23.11 -14.45
N ARG A 26 -3.35 22.40 -13.35
CA ARG A 26 -4.24 22.44 -12.19
C ARG A 26 -3.47 22.20 -10.90
N ILE A 27 -3.78 22.96 -9.89
CA ILE A 27 -3.36 22.73 -8.49
C ILE A 27 -4.63 22.47 -7.71
N LEU A 28 -4.76 21.28 -7.13
CA LEU A 28 -5.82 20.95 -6.19
C LEU A 28 -5.27 21.13 -4.77
N VAL A 29 -5.89 22.02 -4.02
CA VAL A 29 -5.61 22.18 -2.59
C VAL A 29 -6.85 21.71 -1.84
N GLU A 30 -6.75 20.57 -1.19
CA GLU A 30 -7.77 20.07 -0.27
C GLU A 30 -7.42 20.55 1.15
N ILE A 31 -8.34 21.30 1.74
CA ILE A 31 -8.23 21.73 3.13
C ILE A 31 -9.16 20.83 3.93
N GLU A 32 -8.58 19.83 4.58
CA GLU A 32 -9.32 18.99 5.50
C GLU A 32 -9.69 19.80 6.75
N LYS A 33 -10.97 19.74 7.13
CA LYS A 33 -11.37 20.26 8.43
C LYS A 33 -10.71 19.40 9.50
N PRO A 34 -10.23 20.00 10.61
CA PRO A 34 -9.75 19.22 11.73
C PRO A 34 -10.83 18.19 12.12
N ILE A 35 -10.54 16.92 11.96
CA ILE A 35 -11.44 15.87 12.41
C ILE A 35 -11.35 15.87 13.94
N ASP A 36 -12.49 15.93 14.61
CA ASP A 36 -12.53 15.69 16.05
C ASP A 36 -12.14 14.22 16.30
N LEU A 37 -10.89 14.02 16.67
CA LEU A 37 -10.34 12.69 16.94
C LEU A 37 -10.67 12.18 18.36
N SER A 38 -11.45 12.91 19.14
CA SER A 38 -11.80 12.51 20.50
C SER A 38 -12.54 11.16 20.60
N ASN A 39 -13.19 10.75 19.50
CA ASN A 39 -13.93 9.50 19.38
C ASN A 39 -13.41 8.59 18.26
N VAL A 40 -12.17 8.80 17.81
CA VAL A 40 -11.51 7.96 16.80
C VAL A 40 -10.53 7.02 17.49
N TYR A 41 -10.73 5.73 17.28
CA TYR A 41 -9.83 4.68 17.75
C TYR A 41 -9.05 4.18 16.53
N ASN A 42 -7.75 4.34 16.57
CA ASN A 42 -6.85 3.93 15.49
C ASN A 42 -5.92 2.82 15.98
N THR A 43 -5.69 1.83 15.13
CA THR A 43 -4.70 0.78 15.35
C THR A 43 -3.98 0.47 14.03
N SER A 44 -2.71 0.14 14.11
CA SER A 44 -1.89 -0.27 12.98
C SER A 44 -1.44 -1.71 13.19
N ILE A 45 -1.53 -2.51 12.14
CA ILE A 45 -1.18 -3.93 12.16
C ILE A 45 -0.22 -4.17 10.98
N LYS A 46 0.92 -4.80 11.25
CA LYS A 46 1.83 -5.21 10.18
C LYS A 46 1.24 -6.38 9.39
N VAL A 47 1.58 -6.47 8.13
CA VAL A 47 1.06 -7.49 7.20
C VAL A 47 1.28 -8.92 7.70
N GLY A 48 2.36 -9.19 8.41
CA GLY A 48 2.65 -10.52 8.97
C GLY A 48 1.99 -10.82 10.32
N GLN A 49 1.19 -9.91 10.89
CA GLN A 49 0.51 -10.11 12.18
C GLN A 49 -0.87 -10.77 12.06
N PHE A 50 -1.08 -11.52 10.98
CA PHE A 50 -2.31 -12.31 10.80
C PHE A 50 -2.44 -13.42 11.86
N SER A 51 -3.67 -13.80 12.16
CA SER A 51 -4.03 -14.87 13.09
C SER A 51 -4.20 -16.22 12.40
N SER A 52 -4.59 -16.19 11.12
CA SER A 52 -4.83 -17.36 10.30
C SER A 52 -4.50 -17.06 8.85
N HIS A 53 -4.09 -18.08 8.13
CA HIS A 53 -3.79 -17.97 6.70
C HIS A 53 -4.07 -19.30 5.97
N ASN A 54 -4.30 -19.19 4.69
CA ASN A 54 -4.24 -20.30 3.74
C ASN A 54 -3.83 -19.72 2.40
N VAL A 55 -2.56 -19.84 2.07
CA VAL A 55 -1.95 -19.20 0.91
C VAL A 55 -1.34 -20.23 -0.03
N CYS A 56 -1.28 -19.89 -1.30
CA CYS A 56 -0.66 -20.71 -2.34
C CYS A 56 0.54 -19.97 -2.96
N PRO A 57 1.59 -20.69 -3.36
CA PRO A 57 2.68 -20.12 -4.16
C PRO A 57 2.16 -19.57 -5.51
N THR A 58 2.82 -18.55 -6.08
CA THR A 58 4.02 -17.89 -5.58
C THR A 58 3.69 -17.12 -4.31
N CYS A 59 4.53 -17.22 -3.29
CA CYS A 59 4.24 -16.54 -2.02
C CYS A 59 5.52 -16.25 -1.24
N GLY A 60 5.44 -15.30 -0.34
CA GLY A 60 6.53 -14.97 0.56
C GLY A 60 6.25 -13.76 1.42
N MET A 61 7.22 -13.43 2.24
CA MET A 61 7.22 -12.24 3.09
C MET A 61 8.63 -11.68 3.21
N ALA A 62 8.72 -10.38 3.40
CA ALA A 62 9.98 -9.70 3.65
C ALA A 62 9.87 -8.67 4.77
N THR A 63 10.97 -8.49 5.47
CA THR A 63 11.16 -7.41 6.45
C THR A 63 11.83 -6.21 5.78
N SER A 64 12.05 -5.17 6.54
CA SER A 64 12.86 -4.02 6.11
C SER A 64 14.32 -4.37 5.72
N SER A 65 14.76 -5.62 5.89
CA SER A 65 16.18 -5.99 5.73
C SER A 65 16.42 -7.30 4.98
N PHE A 66 15.45 -8.22 4.92
CA PHE A 66 15.65 -9.55 4.30
C PHE A 66 14.30 -10.23 3.97
N VAL A 67 14.36 -11.19 3.04
CA VAL A 67 13.26 -12.13 2.78
C VAL A 67 13.17 -13.14 3.92
N ILE A 68 11.98 -13.40 4.42
CA ILE A 68 11.75 -14.36 5.49
C ILE A 68 11.75 -15.77 4.90
N GLY A 69 12.81 -16.52 5.19
CA GLY A 69 12.99 -17.88 4.75
C GLY A 69 13.23 -18.04 3.25
N GLU A 70 12.56 -18.99 2.64
CA GLU A 70 12.66 -19.32 1.22
C GLU A 70 11.40 -18.84 0.48
N LEU A 71 11.59 -18.43 -0.78
CA LEU A 71 10.48 -18.05 -1.66
C LEU A 71 9.62 -19.28 -1.97
N ASP A 72 8.33 -19.06 -2.16
CA ASP A 72 7.33 -20.04 -2.56
C ASP A 72 7.13 -21.21 -1.57
N ASP A 73 7.59 -21.03 -0.34
CA ASP A 73 7.40 -22.01 0.73
C ASP A 73 6.42 -21.46 1.79
N VAL A 74 5.19 -21.96 1.75
CA VAL A 74 4.11 -21.54 2.65
C VAL A 74 4.40 -21.76 4.15
N ARG A 75 5.37 -22.65 4.50
CA ARG A 75 5.74 -22.90 5.90
C ARG A 75 6.31 -21.65 6.59
N TYR A 76 6.89 -20.75 5.83
CA TYR A 76 7.43 -19.50 6.39
C TYR A 76 6.35 -18.49 6.78
N PHE A 77 5.10 -18.71 6.40
CA PHE A 77 3.97 -17.93 6.93
C PHE A 77 3.72 -18.23 8.43
N ASP A 78 4.26 -19.32 8.96
CA ASP A 78 4.27 -19.61 10.40
C ASP A 78 5.59 -19.23 11.09
N HIS A 79 6.56 -18.67 10.35
CA HIS A 79 7.85 -18.30 10.92
C HIS A 79 7.70 -17.12 11.90
N PRO A 80 8.40 -17.11 13.05
CA PRO A 80 8.31 -16.02 14.04
C PRO A 80 8.63 -14.62 13.47
N ASP A 81 9.57 -14.52 12.54
CA ASP A 81 9.94 -13.24 11.93
C ASP A 81 8.81 -12.61 11.11
N ARG A 82 7.74 -13.36 10.77
CA ARG A 82 6.58 -12.82 10.07
C ARG A 82 5.98 -11.59 10.77
N PHE A 83 6.05 -11.52 12.09
CA PHE A 83 5.56 -10.37 12.85
C PHE A 83 6.28 -9.06 12.53
N ASN A 84 7.45 -9.15 11.89
CA ASN A 84 8.24 -8.00 11.43
C ASN A 84 8.09 -7.74 9.92
N ALA A 85 7.28 -8.54 9.22
CA ALA A 85 7.10 -8.38 7.78
C ALA A 85 6.51 -7.00 7.44
N ASP A 86 7.09 -6.35 6.45
CA ASP A 86 6.64 -5.08 5.90
C ASP A 86 5.95 -5.29 4.53
N ILE A 87 6.26 -6.42 3.86
CA ILE A 87 5.63 -6.82 2.61
C ILE A 87 5.29 -8.32 2.67
N MET A 88 4.18 -8.67 2.04
CA MET A 88 3.68 -10.05 1.92
C MET A 88 3.00 -10.22 0.57
N TRP A 89 3.22 -11.36 -0.06
CA TRP A 89 2.57 -11.70 -1.32
C TRP A 89 2.15 -13.17 -1.35
N PHE A 90 1.14 -13.48 -2.15
CA PHE A 90 0.70 -14.82 -2.48
C PHE A 90 -0.23 -14.81 -3.70
N THR A 91 -0.18 -15.85 -4.51
CA THR A 91 -1.00 -15.93 -5.74
C THR A 91 -2.49 -16.09 -5.44
N LYS A 92 -2.81 -16.91 -4.44
CA LYS A 92 -4.20 -17.23 -4.09
C LYS A 92 -4.30 -17.60 -2.63
N GLY A 93 -5.42 -17.25 -2.01
CA GLY A 93 -5.71 -17.64 -0.65
C GLY A 93 -6.27 -16.49 0.18
N TYR A 94 -6.06 -16.55 1.49
CA TYR A 94 -6.49 -15.50 2.41
C TYR A 94 -5.53 -15.38 3.60
N VAL A 95 -5.57 -14.22 4.22
CA VAL A 95 -5.03 -13.95 5.54
C VAL A 95 -6.12 -13.31 6.40
N GLU A 96 -6.15 -13.66 7.67
CA GLU A 96 -7.13 -13.17 8.63
C GLU A 96 -6.43 -12.45 9.77
N TYR A 97 -6.94 -11.29 10.15
CA TYR A 97 -6.42 -10.48 11.24
C TYR A 97 -7.44 -10.37 12.36
N VAL A 98 -7.01 -10.62 13.60
CA VAL A 98 -7.81 -10.35 14.78
C VAL A 98 -7.48 -8.95 15.29
N ILE A 99 -8.46 -8.04 15.19
CA ILE A 99 -8.32 -6.66 15.64
C ILE A 99 -8.98 -6.54 17.01
N PRO A 100 -8.25 -6.14 18.07
CA PRO A 100 -8.85 -5.98 19.38
C PRO A 100 -9.86 -4.84 19.37
N ASN A 101 -11.06 -5.12 19.84
CA ASN A 101 -12.06 -4.08 20.05
C ASN A 101 -11.82 -3.37 21.41
N LEU A 102 -11.12 -2.26 21.36
CA LEU A 102 -10.81 -1.42 22.52
C LEU A 102 -11.84 -0.32 22.78
N ILE A 103 -12.94 -0.32 22.02
CA ILE A 103 -13.99 0.68 22.15
C ILE A 103 -14.78 0.44 23.47
N PRO A 104 -15.01 1.48 24.27
CA PRO A 104 -15.82 1.36 25.48
C PRO A 104 -17.20 0.77 25.19
N ARG A 105 -17.68 -0.10 26.08
CA ARG A 105 -18.96 -0.84 25.89
C ARG A 105 -20.20 0.04 25.72
N ASN A 106 -20.14 1.28 26.16
CA ASN A 106 -21.21 2.26 26.03
C ASN A 106 -21.18 3.06 24.74
N GLN A 107 -20.19 2.81 23.87
CA GLN A 107 -20.06 3.45 22.57
C GLN A 107 -20.48 2.50 21.45
N LYS A 108 -20.99 3.08 20.37
CA LYS A 108 -21.33 2.36 19.13
C LYS A 108 -20.37 2.76 18.04
N ILE A 109 -19.92 1.78 17.27
CA ILE A 109 -19.19 2.01 16.04
C ILE A 109 -20.17 2.59 15.02
N THR A 110 -19.88 3.78 14.53
CA THR A 110 -20.65 4.44 13.47
C THR A 110 -19.98 4.32 12.12
N GLN A 111 -18.64 4.17 12.14
CA GLN A 111 -17.84 4.01 10.95
C GLN A 111 -16.62 3.14 11.25
N LEU A 112 -16.29 2.26 10.32
CA LEU A 112 -15.04 1.51 10.31
C LEU A 112 -14.33 1.80 8.98
N SER A 113 -13.05 2.18 9.07
CA SER A 113 -12.21 2.43 7.90
C SER A 113 -10.98 1.54 7.96
N LEU A 114 -10.64 0.93 6.83
CA LEU A 114 -9.40 0.17 6.63
C LEU A 114 -8.59 0.91 5.57
N SER A 115 -7.31 1.10 5.83
CA SER A 115 -6.34 1.58 4.86
C SER A 115 -5.24 0.53 4.73
N ALA A 116 -4.96 0.12 3.50
CA ALA A 116 -3.91 -0.84 3.19
C ALA A 116 -3.31 -0.50 1.82
N GLU A 117 -2.04 -0.77 1.64
CA GLU A 117 -1.38 -0.75 0.34
C GLU A 117 -1.45 -2.16 -0.23
N ILE A 118 -2.06 -2.31 -1.38
CA ILE A 118 -2.32 -3.62 -2.00
C ILE A 118 -2.24 -3.52 -3.52
N SER A 119 -1.80 -4.61 -4.14
CA SER A 119 -1.76 -4.74 -5.61
C SER A 119 -1.99 -6.20 -6.01
N SER A 120 -2.02 -6.46 -7.32
CA SER A 120 -1.94 -7.82 -7.85
C SER A 120 -0.55 -8.40 -7.64
N GLU A 121 -0.44 -9.72 -7.62
CA GLU A 121 0.81 -10.46 -7.72
C GLU A 121 0.97 -10.97 -9.14
N ALA A 122 1.91 -10.42 -9.89
CA ALA A 122 2.21 -10.81 -11.27
C ALA A 122 3.60 -11.41 -11.40
N PRO A 123 3.85 -12.30 -12.38
CA PRO A 123 5.20 -12.75 -12.71
C PRO A 123 6.01 -11.62 -13.35
N GLY A 124 6.92 -11.02 -12.62
CA GLY A 124 7.64 -9.82 -13.06
C GLY A 124 6.78 -8.56 -12.88
N ILE A 125 6.91 -7.59 -13.76
CA ILE A 125 6.11 -6.35 -13.72
C ILE A 125 5.04 -6.44 -14.80
N ASP A 126 3.76 -6.37 -14.41
CA ASP A 126 2.63 -6.34 -15.34
C ASP A 126 1.49 -5.47 -14.79
N ASN A 127 1.38 -4.26 -15.33
CA ASN A 127 0.32 -3.31 -14.99
C ASN A 127 -1.07 -3.71 -15.54
N ASN A 128 -1.15 -4.82 -16.29
CA ASN A 128 -2.41 -5.39 -16.78
C ASN A 128 -2.58 -6.84 -16.30
N TRP A 129 -2.48 -7.04 -15.01
CA TRP A 129 -2.62 -8.34 -14.33
C TRP A 129 -3.75 -8.26 -13.30
N PRO A 130 -5.02 -8.30 -13.74
CA PRO A 130 -6.14 -8.06 -12.83
C PRO A 130 -6.29 -9.19 -11.81
N SER A 131 -6.51 -8.82 -10.55
CA SER A 131 -6.74 -9.73 -9.44
C SER A 131 -7.87 -9.24 -8.55
N ASP A 132 -8.78 -10.14 -8.20
CA ASP A 132 -9.88 -9.85 -7.29
C ASP A 132 -9.44 -10.02 -5.83
N ILE A 133 -9.53 -8.94 -5.07
CA ILE A 133 -9.21 -8.88 -3.65
C ILE A 133 -10.51 -8.63 -2.89
N SER A 134 -10.95 -9.61 -2.12
CA SER A 134 -12.20 -9.55 -1.37
C SER A 134 -11.95 -9.28 0.10
N PHE A 135 -12.73 -8.39 0.68
CA PHE A 135 -12.63 -7.99 2.07
C PHE A 135 -13.83 -8.53 2.87
N TYR A 136 -13.52 -9.14 4.00
CA TYR A 136 -14.51 -9.69 4.92
C TYR A 136 -14.34 -9.09 6.31
N ILE A 137 -15.45 -8.84 7.00
CA ILE A 137 -15.46 -8.44 8.40
C ILE A 137 -16.41 -9.37 9.13
N ASN A 138 -15.90 -10.14 10.12
CA ASN A 138 -16.66 -11.16 10.86
C ASN A 138 -17.45 -12.06 9.91
N ASP A 139 -16.79 -12.70 8.97
CA ASP A 139 -17.35 -13.61 7.93
C ASP A 139 -18.33 -12.97 6.94
N THR A 140 -18.53 -11.66 7.02
CA THR A 140 -19.39 -10.93 6.09
C THR A 140 -18.57 -10.28 5.00
N LEU A 141 -18.87 -10.60 3.73
CA LEU A 141 -18.26 -9.92 2.58
C LEU A 141 -18.66 -8.44 2.58
N VAL A 142 -17.69 -7.54 2.68
CA VAL A 142 -17.90 -6.08 2.62
C VAL A 142 -17.73 -5.54 1.22
N GLY A 143 -16.90 -6.18 0.41
CA GLY A 143 -16.67 -5.79 -0.98
C GLY A 143 -15.52 -6.55 -1.61
N THR A 144 -15.43 -6.45 -2.91
CA THR A 144 -14.33 -6.95 -3.72
C THR A 144 -13.80 -5.80 -4.58
N TRP A 145 -12.49 -5.65 -4.58
CA TRP A 145 -11.80 -4.72 -5.46
C TRP A 145 -10.97 -5.52 -6.45
N THR A 146 -11.10 -5.19 -7.73
CA THR A 146 -10.25 -5.76 -8.77
C THR A 146 -9.05 -4.86 -8.96
N SER A 147 -7.87 -5.30 -8.51
CA SER A 147 -6.61 -4.63 -8.80
C SER A 147 -6.33 -4.75 -10.29
N PRO A 148 -5.98 -3.69 -11.00
CA PRO A 148 -5.70 -3.77 -12.42
C PRO A 148 -4.34 -4.42 -12.75
N GLY A 149 -3.38 -4.35 -11.84
CA GLY A 149 -2.02 -4.83 -12.04
C GLY A 149 -1.20 -4.79 -10.77
N ASP A 150 0.08 -5.09 -10.89
CA ASP A 150 1.01 -5.17 -9.76
C ASP A 150 1.66 -3.83 -9.38
N TYR A 151 1.58 -2.82 -10.25
CA TYR A 151 2.22 -1.51 -10.07
C TYR A 151 3.75 -1.57 -9.85
N GLY A 152 4.41 -2.62 -10.34
CA GLY A 152 5.84 -2.85 -10.10
C GLY A 152 6.78 -1.80 -10.70
N ASP A 153 6.27 -0.86 -11.50
CA ASP A 153 6.96 0.33 -12.00
C ASP A 153 6.95 1.51 -11.01
N VAL A 154 6.15 1.42 -9.94
CA VAL A 154 6.03 2.44 -8.89
C VAL A 154 6.38 1.82 -7.54
N ARG A 155 7.29 2.45 -6.82
CA ARG A 155 7.67 1.96 -5.48
C ARG A 155 6.56 2.25 -4.48
N GLY A 156 6.14 1.21 -3.77
CA GLY A 156 5.18 1.31 -2.68
C GLY A 156 5.73 2.06 -1.46
N MET A 157 4.84 2.59 -0.64
CA MET A 157 5.19 3.35 0.55
C MET A 157 5.92 2.48 1.59
N PHE A 158 5.55 1.21 1.70
CA PHE A 158 6.08 0.26 2.68
C PHE A 158 7.10 -0.71 2.09
N THR A 159 7.40 -0.59 0.78
CA THR A 159 8.40 -1.43 0.12
C THR A 159 9.78 -1.17 0.72
N PRO A 160 10.49 -2.21 1.20
CA PRO A 160 11.82 -2.07 1.77
C PRO A 160 12.82 -1.44 0.79
N GLU A 161 13.74 -0.59 1.28
CA GLU A 161 14.72 0.09 0.42
C GLU A 161 15.62 -0.87 -0.38
N TRP A 162 15.92 -2.03 0.19
CA TRP A 162 16.74 -3.08 -0.44
C TRP A 162 15.99 -3.90 -1.49
N TRP A 163 14.64 -3.77 -1.58
CA TRP A 163 13.81 -4.52 -2.52
C TRP A 163 14.15 -4.13 -3.97
N PRO A 164 14.49 -5.10 -4.84
CA PRO A 164 14.85 -4.80 -6.23
C PRO A 164 13.67 -4.19 -7.00
N GLN A 165 13.97 -3.16 -7.81
CA GLN A 165 12.96 -2.49 -8.64
C GLN A 165 12.30 -3.38 -9.70
N ASN A 166 12.90 -4.52 -10.00
CA ASN A 166 12.38 -5.50 -10.96
C ASN A 166 11.62 -6.65 -10.30
N TRP A 167 11.46 -6.60 -9.00
CA TRP A 167 10.54 -7.48 -8.28
C TRP A 167 9.21 -6.76 -8.09
N ASN A 168 8.13 -7.53 -8.07
CA ASN A 168 6.81 -6.97 -7.80
C ASN A 168 6.78 -6.24 -6.46
N GLN A 169 6.06 -5.16 -6.41
CA GLN A 169 6.01 -4.31 -5.22
C GLN A 169 4.58 -4.18 -4.71
#